data_65d8d505652c57fcedadb71b5f502fc1
#
_entry.id   65d8d505652c57fcedadb71b5f502fc1
#
_cell.length_a   1.000
_cell.length_b   1.000
_cell.length_c   1.000
_cell.angle_alpha   90.00
_cell.angle_beta   90.00
_cell.angle_gamma   90.00
#
_symmetry.space_group_name_H-M   'P 1'
#
loop_
_entity.id
_entity.type
_entity.pdbx_description
1 polymer ?
#
loop_
_entity_poly.entity_id
_entity_poly.type
_entity_poly.pdbx_seq_one_letter_code
_entity_poly.pdbx_strand_id
1 'polypeptide(L)'
;MELAINSNGRIVVLFADEVTFYRQPELANDYVLKGPTIQPLAHRSHRSNTQGRIGGVVNALSGQVSYVLVSKCGVNQLIELYQQIRADYPEAEVIYLIEDNWPVHFHPTVLNALVEQETGFELKTPRSWEEVVGKDYKKEKLPIQIVPLPTYASWCNPIEKLWRWLKQKVIHLHRKADDWDRLKEEIKEFLNQFKKESAALLQYIGLTKNSKLYGETLALIREKTTNCRI
;
A
#
# COMPACT_ATOMS: atom_id res chain seq x y z
N MET A 1 9.25 -11.65 9.54
CA MET A 1 9.17 -10.76 10.73
C MET A 1 10.33 -10.99 11.70
N GLU A 2 10.55 -12.18 12.23
CA GLU A 2 11.66 -12.44 13.18
C GLU A 2 13.03 -12.09 12.59
N LEU A 3 13.29 -12.47 11.34
CA LEU A 3 14.52 -12.09 10.64
C LEU A 3 14.66 -10.57 10.48
N ALA A 4 13.56 -9.88 10.18
CA ALA A 4 13.58 -8.44 10.02
C ALA A 4 13.87 -7.71 11.35
N ILE A 5 13.29 -8.18 12.46
CA ILE A 5 13.55 -7.64 13.81
C ILE A 5 15.04 -7.69 14.15
N ASN A 6 15.71 -8.78 13.77
CA ASN A 6 17.11 -9.02 14.13
C ASN A 6 18.11 -8.52 13.07
N SER A 7 17.64 -7.94 11.97
CA SER A 7 18.48 -7.55 10.83
C SER A 7 19.07 -6.14 10.91
N ASN A 8 18.71 -5.35 11.92
CA ASN A 8 19.07 -3.93 12.02
C ASN A 8 18.73 -3.13 10.74
N GLY A 9 17.55 -3.37 10.15
CA GLY A 9 17.07 -2.66 8.97
C GLY A 9 17.56 -3.21 7.63
N ARG A 10 18.42 -4.23 7.60
CA ARG A 10 18.85 -4.88 6.36
C ARG A 10 17.74 -5.70 5.69
N ILE A 11 16.81 -6.22 6.48
CA ILE A 11 15.61 -6.89 5.98
C ILE A 11 14.39 -6.05 6.36
N VAL A 12 13.66 -5.62 5.35
CA VAL A 12 12.46 -4.78 5.51
C VAL A 12 11.22 -5.58 5.10
N VAL A 13 10.12 -5.42 5.82
CA VAL A 13 8.83 -6.05 5.50
C VAL A 13 7.78 -4.97 5.37
N LEU A 14 7.19 -4.86 4.19
CA LEU A 14 6.21 -3.86 3.82
C LEU A 14 4.90 -4.52 3.40
N PHE A 15 3.78 -3.89 3.74
CA PHE A 15 2.47 -4.20 3.18
C PHE A 15 2.09 -3.12 2.19
N ALA A 16 1.78 -3.52 0.96
CA ALA A 16 1.41 -2.64 -0.13
C ALA A 16 -0.05 -2.79 -0.54
N ASP A 17 -0.63 -1.69 -1.02
CA ASP A 17 -1.97 -1.68 -1.60
C ASP A 17 -2.24 -0.34 -2.31
N GLU A 18 -3.29 -0.29 -3.13
CA GLU A 18 -3.76 0.91 -3.80
C GLU A 18 -5.16 1.29 -3.36
N VAL A 19 -5.38 2.59 -3.18
CA VAL A 19 -6.69 3.15 -2.92
C VAL A 19 -7.07 4.20 -3.94
N THR A 20 -8.31 4.14 -4.42
CA THR A 20 -8.91 5.17 -5.27
C THR A 20 -9.70 6.16 -4.42
N PHE A 21 -9.59 7.44 -4.76
CA PHE A 21 -10.41 8.51 -4.20
C PHE A 21 -10.98 9.37 -5.30
N TYR A 22 -12.07 10.04 -5.02
CA TYR A 22 -12.83 10.80 -5.99
C TYR A 22 -12.97 12.26 -5.58
N ARG A 23 -13.14 13.13 -6.58
CA ARG A 23 -13.47 14.55 -6.38
C ARG A 23 -14.77 14.74 -5.59
N GLN A 24 -15.77 13.94 -5.91
CA GLN A 24 -17.04 13.99 -5.19
C GLN A 24 -16.88 13.30 -3.82
N PRO A 25 -17.46 13.84 -2.75
CA PRO A 25 -17.38 13.23 -1.45
C PRO A 25 -18.04 11.85 -1.42
N GLU A 26 -17.40 10.89 -0.77
CA GLU A 26 -18.03 9.62 -0.45
C GLU A 26 -19.04 9.85 0.69
N LEU A 27 -20.26 9.34 0.52
CA LEU A 27 -21.25 9.36 1.60
C LEU A 27 -20.93 8.24 2.59
N ALA A 28 -20.87 8.58 3.86
CA ALA A 28 -20.61 7.65 4.94
C ALA A 28 -21.37 8.05 6.20
N ASN A 29 -21.59 7.11 7.09
CA ASN A 29 -22.11 7.39 8.42
C ASN A 29 -21.05 8.15 9.23
N ASP A 30 -21.49 9.17 9.97
CA ASP A 30 -20.65 9.92 10.88
C ASP A 30 -21.35 10.10 12.22
N TYR A 31 -20.58 10.31 13.28
CA TYR A 31 -21.10 10.58 14.62
C TYR A 31 -21.16 12.08 14.84
N VAL A 32 -22.37 12.56 15.10
CA VAL A 32 -22.62 13.98 15.41
C VAL A 32 -23.34 14.11 16.75
N LEU A 33 -23.21 15.29 17.36
CA LEU A 33 -23.99 15.61 18.55
C LEU A 33 -25.48 15.55 18.22
N LYS A 34 -26.29 15.03 19.14
CA LYS A 34 -27.74 14.96 18.94
C LYS A 34 -28.32 16.36 18.84
N GLY A 35 -28.97 16.63 17.71
CA GLY A 35 -29.67 17.91 17.49
C GLY A 35 -30.07 18.05 16.01
N PRO A 36 -31.18 18.77 15.71
CA PRO A 36 -31.69 18.89 14.34
C PRO A 36 -30.82 19.77 13.42
N THR A 37 -29.93 20.58 14.00
CA THR A 37 -29.10 21.56 13.25
C THR A 37 -27.67 21.07 12.98
N ILE A 38 -27.29 19.89 13.51
CA ILE A 38 -25.91 19.40 13.45
C ILE A 38 -25.88 18.14 12.58
N GLN A 39 -26.09 18.32 11.29
CA GLN A 39 -25.87 17.23 10.34
C GLN A 39 -24.57 17.49 9.55
N PRO A 40 -23.73 16.46 9.33
CA PRO A 40 -22.58 16.62 8.49
C PRO A 40 -23.03 16.88 7.06
N LEU A 41 -22.59 18.00 6.50
CA LEU A 41 -22.93 18.41 5.14
C LEU A 41 -21.72 18.18 4.25
N ALA A 42 -21.87 17.29 3.27
CA ALA A 42 -20.94 17.16 2.16
C ALA A 42 -21.25 18.20 1.08
N HIS A 43 -20.23 18.68 0.39
CA HIS A 43 -20.40 19.56 -0.76
C HIS A 43 -20.09 18.79 -2.04
N ARG A 44 -21.06 18.73 -2.95
CA ARG A 44 -20.87 18.15 -4.29
C ARG A 44 -20.61 19.25 -5.31
N SER A 45 -19.65 19.01 -6.19
CA SER A 45 -19.34 19.88 -7.32
C SER A 45 -20.21 19.56 -8.53
N HIS A 46 -20.48 20.58 -9.37
CA HIS A 46 -21.04 20.40 -10.72
C HIS A 46 -20.00 19.85 -11.72
N ARG A 47 -18.73 19.79 -11.33
CA ARG A 47 -17.63 19.24 -12.17
C ARG A 47 -17.71 17.73 -12.23
N SER A 48 -17.04 17.17 -13.25
CA SER A 48 -16.89 15.71 -13.41
C SER A 48 -16.29 15.07 -12.16
N ASN A 49 -16.68 13.82 -11.90
CA ASN A 49 -16.13 13.08 -10.77
C ASN A 49 -14.72 12.56 -11.12
N THR A 50 -13.75 13.46 -11.13
CA THR A 50 -12.34 13.12 -11.31
C THR A 50 -11.89 12.15 -10.22
N GLN A 51 -11.09 11.17 -10.58
CA GLN A 51 -10.49 10.24 -9.64
C GLN A 51 -8.98 10.45 -9.50
N GLY A 52 -8.45 10.13 -8.35
CA GLY A 52 -7.02 9.96 -8.09
C GLY A 52 -6.76 8.61 -7.46
N ARG A 53 -5.53 8.16 -7.50
CA ARG A 53 -5.10 6.91 -6.87
C ARG A 53 -3.88 7.15 -6.00
N ILE A 54 -3.80 6.39 -4.95
CA ILE A 54 -2.65 6.35 -4.04
C ILE A 54 -2.14 4.93 -4.07
N GLY A 55 -0.91 4.73 -4.52
CA GLY A 55 -0.17 3.51 -4.24
C GLY A 55 0.65 3.73 -2.99
N GLY A 56 0.57 2.85 -2.01
CA GLY A 56 1.27 3.05 -0.76
C GLY A 56 1.73 1.77 -0.10
N VAL A 57 2.69 1.93 0.80
CA VAL A 57 3.21 0.85 1.63
C VAL A 57 3.30 1.28 3.08
N VAL A 58 3.14 0.33 3.98
CA VAL A 58 3.38 0.51 5.42
C VAL A 58 4.42 -0.49 5.91
N ASN A 59 5.42 0.00 6.62
CA ASN A 59 6.44 -0.84 7.25
C ASN A 59 5.83 -1.58 8.44
N ALA A 60 5.95 -2.90 8.42
CA ALA A 60 5.36 -3.79 9.40
C ALA A 60 5.95 -3.65 10.82
N LEU A 61 7.15 -3.10 10.95
CA LEU A 61 7.85 -2.94 12.24
C LEU A 61 7.82 -1.51 12.77
N SER A 62 7.95 -0.52 11.87
CA SER A 62 8.05 0.89 12.27
C SER A 62 6.74 1.65 12.10
N GLY A 63 5.81 1.18 11.25
CA GLY A 63 4.61 1.93 10.89
C GLY A 63 4.91 3.13 9.97
N GLN A 64 6.11 3.22 9.41
CA GLN A 64 6.45 4.22 8.40
C GLN A 64 5.67 3.96 7.13
N VAL A 65 5.17 5.03 6.51
CA VAL A 65 4.39 4.98 5.26
C VAL A 65 5.16 5.67 4.14
N SER A 66 5.30 4.97 3.01
CA SER A 66 5.75 5.55 1.74
C SER A 66 4.61 5.47 0.74
N TYR A 67 4.45 6.49 -0.11
CA TYR A 67 3.34 6.51 -1.06
C TYR A 67 3.65 7.36 -2.30
N VAL A 68 2.92 7.07 -3.38
CA VAL A 68 2.83 7.90 -4.58
C VAL A 68 1.36 8.28 -4.82
N LEU A 69 1.12 9.51 -5.25
CA LEU A 69 -0.22 10.00 -5.56
C LEU A 69 -0.28 10.29 -7.06
N VAL A 70 -1.12 9.54 -7.76
CA VAL A 70 -1.16 9.51 -9.23
C VAL A 70 -2.59 9.61 -9.75
N SER A 71 -2.76 9.94 -11.02
CA SER A 71 -4.09 9.96 -11.66
C SER A 71 -4.54 8.57 -12.11
N LYS A 72 -3.58 7.71 -12.47
CA LYS A 72 -3.80 6.32 -12.87
C LYS A 72 -2.71 5.47 -12.23
N CYS A 73 -3.05 4.28 -11.79
CA CYS A 73 -2.07 3.29 -11.35
C CYS A 73 -1.85 2.28 -12.48
N GLY A 74 -0.60 2.01 -12.79
CA GLY A 74 -0.17 1.06 -13.80
C GLY A 74 1.30 0.72 -13.61
N VAL A 75 1.88 0.01 -14.57
CA VAL A 75 3.26 -0.48 -14.50
C VAL A 75 4.28 0.62 -14.12
N ASN A 76 4.22 1.78 -14.77
CA ASN A 76 5.19 2.85 -14.53
C ASN A 76 5.05 3.45 -13.12
N GLN A 77 3.82 3.66 -12.65
CA GLN A 77 3.54 4.21 -11.32
C GLN A 77 3.90 3.21 -10.21
N LEU A 78 3.74 1.92 -10.48
CA LEU A 78 4.17 0.87 -9.55
C LEU A 78 5.70 0.85 -9.44
N ILE A 79 6.42 0.96 -10.56
CA ILE A 79 7.89 1.06 -10.55
C ILE A 79 8.35 2.35 -9.83
N GLU A 80 7.63 3.46 -10.02
CA GLU A 80 7.89 4.71 -9.28
C GLU A 80 7.74 4.51 -7.76
N LEU A 81 6.67 3.83 -7.32
CA LEU A 81 6.50 3.46 -5.92
C LEU A 81 7.67 2.59 -5.41
N TYR A 82 8.08 1.60 -6.18
CA TYR A 82 9.19 0.72 -5.80
C TYR A 82 10.54 1.44 -5.73
N GLN A 83 10.76 2.41 -6.61
CA GLN A 83 11.93 3.30 -6.55
C GLN A 83 11.89 4.20 -5.31
N GLN A 84 10.71 4.71 -4.96
CA GLN A 84 10.53 5.48 -3.72
C GLN A 84 10.80 4.63 -2.49
N ILE A 85 10.31 3.38 -2.46
CA ILE A 85 10.62 2.42 -1.39
C ILE A 85 12.13 2.22 -1.26
N ARG A 86 12.85 2.02 -2.37
CA ARG A 86 14.30 1.87 -2.34
C ARG A 86 15.01 3.12 -1.80
N ALA A 87 14.52 4.30 -2.13
CA ALA A 87 15.06 5.56 -1.62
C ALA A 87 14.82 5.73 -0.11
N ASP A 88 13.68 5.25 0.39
CA ASP A 88 13.33 5.32 1.82
C ASP A 88 14.09 4.28 2.66
N TYR A 89 14.56 3.19 2.03
CA TYR A 89 15.30 2.09 2.68
C TYR A 89 16.63 1.81 1.96
N PRO A 90 17.58 2.76 1.93
CA PRO A 90 18.82 2.62 1.14
C PRO A 90 19.73 1.50 1.64
N GLU A 91 19.71 1.17 2.93
CA GLU A 91 20.52 0.13 3.55
C GLU A 91 19.88 -1.28 3.49
N ALA A 92 18.68 -1.39 2.94
CA ALA A 92 18.01 -2.68 2.87
C ALA A 92 18.70 -3.60 1.83
N GLU A 93 19.09 -4.78 2.28
CA GLU A 93 19.60 -5.86 1.43
C GLU A 93 18.44 -6.60 0.75
N VAL A 94 17.32 -6.78 1.48
CA VAL A 94 16.10 -7.41 0.98
C VAL A 94 14.87 -6.68 1.52
N ILE A 95 13.92 -6.40 0.64
CA ILE A 95 12.62 -5.82 0.97
C ILE A 95 11.54 -6.82 0.58
N TYR A 96 10.89 -7.42 1.56
CA TYR A 96 9.70 -8.26 1.32
C TYR A 96 8.48 -7.36 1.20
N LEU A 97 7.87 -7.35 0.01
CA LEU A 97 6.69 -6.58 -0.30
C LEU A 97 5.48 -7.50 -0.35
N ILE A 98 4.61 -7.39 0.64
CA ILE A 98 3.39 -8.18 0.77
C ILE A 98 2.25 -7.38 0.10
N GLU A 99 1.69 -7.91 -0.97
CA GLU A 99 0.68 -7.23 -1.78
C GLU A 99 -0.38 -8.22 -2.30
N ASP A 100 -1.46 -7.71 -2.86
CA ASP A 100 -2.51 -8.54 -3.44
C ASP A 100 -2.06 -9.19 -4.77
N ASN A 101 -2.95 -10.01 -5.34
CA ASN A 101 -2.69 -10.70 -6.61
C ASN A 101 -3.13 -9.87 -7.82
N TRP A 102 -3.08 -8.54 -7.75
CA TRP A 102 -3.38 -7.73 -8.92
C TRP A 102 -2.36 -8.01 -10.04
N PRO A 103 -2.81 -8.40 -11.26
CA PRO A 103 -1.90 -8.87 -12.31
C PRO A 103 -0.79 -7.88 -12.69
N VAL A 104 -0.99 -6.57 -12.45
CA VAL A 104 0.01 -5.54 -12.76
C VAL A 104 1.29 -5.71 -11.93
N HIS A 105 1.19 -6.25 -10.71
CA HIS A 105 2.35 -6.55 -9.85
C HIS A 105 3.29 -7.57 -10.52
N PHE A 106 2.73 -8.47 -11.30
CA PHE A 106 3.46 -9.54 -11.98
C PHE A 106 3.74 -9.23 -13.45
N HIS A 107 3.56 -7.98 -13.87
CA HIS A 107 3.87 -7.58 -15.24
C HIS A 107 5.37 -7.80 -15.53
N PRO A 108 5.76 -8.37 -16.71
CA PRO A 108 7.16 -8.65 -17.02
C PRO A 108 8.09 -7.44 -16.84
N THR A 109 7.63 -6.24 -17.18
CA THR A 109 8.38 -5.00 -16.97
C THR A 109 8.61 -4.69 -15.49
N VAL A 110 7.63 -4.98 -14.61
CA VAL A 110 7.76 -4.82 -13.16
C VAL A 110 8.78 -5.83 -12.63
N LEU A 111 8.60 -7.10 -12.94
CA LEU A 111 9.50 -8.16 -12.50
C LEU A 111 10.94 -7.95 -13.00
N ASN A 112 11.08 -7.42 -14.22
CA ASN A 112 12.40 -7.09 -14.78
C ASN A 112 13.11 -5.95 -14.03
N ALA A 113 12.39 -5.08 -13.33
CA ALA A 113 12.97 -4.03 -12.48
C ALA A 113 13.45 -4.55 -11.13
N LEU A 114 13.04 -5.76 -10.74
CA LEU A 114 13.36 -6.36 -9.44
C LEU A 114 14.51 -7.35 -9.56
N VAL A 115 15.15 -7.66 -8.42
CA VAL A 115 16.06 -8.82 -8.33
C VAL A 115 15.31 -10.12 -8.61
N GLU A 116 16.05 -11.20 -8.89
CA GLU A 116 15.45 -12.52 -9.06
C GLU A 116 14.56 -12.88 -7.87
N GLN A 117 13.37 -13.42 -8.16
CA GLN A 117 12.38 -13.71 -7.14
C GLN A 117 12.65 -15.11 -6.53
N GLU A 118 13.04 -15.13 -5.27
CA GLU A 118 13.40 -16.35 -4.53
C GLU A 118 12.23 -16.89 -3.70
N THR A 119 11.08 -16.21 -3.70
CA THR A 119 9.96 -16.52 -2.82
C THR A 119 9.21 -17.80 -3.17
N GLY A 120 9.58 -18.49 -4.26
CA GLY A 120 8.98 -19.78 -4.65
C GLY A 120 7.51 -19.72 -5.07
N PHE A 121 6.93 -18.50 -5.17
CA PHE A 121 5.56 -18.34 -5.66
C PHE A 121 5.53 -18.40 -7.18
N GLU A 122 4.63 -19.21 -7.73
CA GLU A 122 4.33 -19.19 -9.16
C GLU A 122 3.64 -17.86 -9.50
N LEU A 123 4.40 -16.93 -10.05
CA LEU A 123 3.88 -15.64 -10.49
C LEU A 123 3.21 -15.84 -11.86
N LYS A 124 1.88 -15.84 -11.88
CA LYS A 124 1.10 -16.06 -13.12
C LYS A 124 0.94 -14.75 -13.88
N THR A 125 1.80 -14.54 -14.87
CA THR A 125 1.62 -13.44 -15.83
C THR A 125 0.58 -13.84 -16.89
N PRO A 126 -0.34 -12.93 -17.27
CA PRO A 126 -1.20 -13.17 -18.42
C PRO A 126 -0.39 -13.39 -19.69
N ARG A 127 -0.73 -14.41 -20.49
CA ARG A 127 -0.01 -14.75 -21.73
C ARG A 127 0.13 -13.57 -22.70
N SER A 128 -0.85 -12.67 -22.72
CA SER A 128 -0.80 -11.45 -23.53
C SER A 128 0.31 -10.46 -23.14
N TRP A 129 0.99 -10.68 -22.02
CA TRP A 129 2.06 -9.81 -21.52
C TRP A 129 3.46 -10.43 -21.70
N GLU A 130 3.56 -11.69 -22.10
CA GLU A 130 4.85 -12.39 -22.27
C GLU A 130 5.76 -11.76 -23.34
N GLU A 131 5.17 -11.07 -24.33
CA GLU A 131 5.92 -10.44 -25.43
C GLU A 131 6.39 -9.00 -25.14
N VAL A 132 5.93 -8.39 -24.05
CA VAL A 132 6.21 -6.98 -23.72
C VAL A 132 7.35 -6.86 -22.71
N VAL A 133 8.47 -7.49 -23.00
CA VAL A 133 9.72 -7.20 -22.27
C VAL A 133 10.30 -5.93 -22.89
N GLY A 134 10.08 -4.79 -22.22
CA GLY A 134 10.69 -3.52 -22.61
C GLY A 134 12.20 -3.69 -22.69
N LYS A 135 12.78 -3.41 -23.86
CA LYS A 135 14.23 -3.29 -24.04
C LYS A 135 14.74 -2.23 -23.07
N ASP A 136 15.80 -2.49 -22.35
CA ASP A 136 16.62 -1.52 -21.62
C ASP A 136 16.26 -1.19 -20.15
N TYR A 137 16.05 -2.19 -19.28
CA TYR A 137 16.35 -1.96 -17.87
C TYR A 137 17.83 -2.30 -17.60
N LYS A 138 18.74 -1.39 -17.97
CA LYS A 138 20.15 -1.40 -17.55
C LYS A 138 20.35 -0.82 -16.14
N LYS A 139 19.27 -0.49 -15.42
CA LYS A 139 19.33 0.03 -14.07
C LYS A 139 19.60 -1.08 -13.07
N GLU A 140 20.25 -0.73 -11.97
CA GLU A 140 20.40 -1.60 -10.81
C GLU A 140 19.04 -2.16 -10.41
N LYS A 141 18.98 -3.49 -10.20
CA LYS A 141 17.76 -4.17 -9.80
C LYS A 141 17.36 -3.78 -8.38
N LEU A 142 16.06 -3.54 -8.19
CA LEU A 142 15.52 -3.21 -6.87
C LEU A 142 15.50 -4.47 -5.98
N PRO A 143 16.02 -4.43 -4.75
CA PRO A 143 16.10 -5.60 -3.85
C PRO A 143 14.75 -5.97 -3.24
N ILE A 144 13.71 -6.03 -4.08
CA ILE A 144 12.33 -6.31 -3.66
C ILE A 144 11.97 -7.74 -4.02
N GLN A 145 11.46 -8.47 -3.04
CA GLN A 145 10.87 -9.79 -3.15
C GLN A 145 9.36 -9.68 -2.95
N ILE A 146 8.57 -10.02 -3.97
CA ILE A 146 7.12 -9.99 -3.92
C ILE A 146 6.59 -11.19 -3.13
N VAL A 147 5.71 -10.94 -2.19
CA VAL A 147 5.00 -11.94 -1.40
C VAL A 147 3.50 -11.76 -1.62
N PRO A 148 2.88 -12.50 -2.55
CA PRO A 148 1.47 -12.34 -2.82
C PRO A 148 0.62 -12.82 -1.65
N LEU A 149 -0.40 -12.04 -1.29
CA LEU A 149 -1.44 -12.45 -0.36
C LEU A 149 -2.25 -13.63 -0.93
N PRO A 150 -2.84 -14.48 -0.08
CA PRO A 150 -3.79 -15.47 -0.57
C PRO A 150 -4.94 -14.82 -1.35
N THR A 151 -5.42 -15.48 -2.38
CA THR A 151 -6.58 -15.01 -3.16
C THR A 151 -7.76 -14.74 -2.24
N TYR A 152 -8.46 -13.62 -2.45
CA TYR A 152 -9.59 -13.16 -1.62
C TYR A 152 -9.25 -12.85 -0.15
N ALA A 153 -7.98 -12.61 0.18
CA ALA A 153 -7.54 -12.32 1.54
C ALA A 153 -7.10 -10.86 1.76
N SER A 154 -7.73 -9.88 1.09
CA SER A 154 -7.44 -8.45 1.29
C SER A 154 -7.58 -8.01 2.75
N TRP A 155 -8.49 -8.64 3.51
CA TRP A 155 -8.65 -8.41 4.95
C TRP A 155 -7.40 -8.79 5.78
N CYS A 156 -6.49 -9.59 5.23
CA CYS A 156 -5.17 -9.86 5.82
C CYS A 156 -4.16 -8.73 5.59
N ASN A 157 -4.48 -7.74 4.73
CA ASN A 157 -3.59 -6.64 4.44
C ASN A 157 -3.80 -5.49 5.45
N PRO A 158 -2.87 -5.24 6.39
CA PRO A 158 -3.06 -4.21 7.42
C PRO A 158 -3.21 -2.79 6.86
N ILE A 159 -2.64 -2.49 5.69
CA ILE A 159 -2.70 -1.17 5.07
C ILE A 159 -4.14 -0.76 4.71
N GLU A 160 -5.04 -1.71 4.51
CA GLU A 160 -6.47 -1.47 4.31
C GLU A 160 -7.10 -0.66 5.47
N LYS A 161 -6.59 -0.84 6.69
CA LYS A 161 -7.03 -0.04 7.84
C LYS A 161 -6.52 1.40 7.74
N LEU A 162 -5.32 1.63 7.20
CA LEU A 162 -4.82 2.98 6.92
C LEU A 162 -5.72 3.68 5.91
N TRP A 163 -6.13 2.99 4.84
CA TRP A 163 -7.07 3.53 3.86
C TRP A 163 -8.44 3.85 4.46
N ARG A 164 -8.93 2.99 5.33
CA ARG A 164 -10.16 3.28 6.09
C ARG A 164 -10.02 4.53 6.93
N TRP A 165 -8.90 4.70 7.61
CA TRP A 165 -8.63 5.90 8.42
C TRP A 165 -8.54 7.16 7.57
N LEU A 166 -7.80 7.11 6.46
CA LEU A 166 -7.75 8.20 5.49
C LEU A 166 -9.15 8.58 4.98
N LYS A 167 -9.94 7.59 4.58
CA LYS A 167 -11.32 7.83 4.13
C LYS A 167 -12.15 8.54 5.20
N GLN A 168 -12.14 8.06 6.41
CA GLN A 168 -12.89 8.65 7.52
C GLN A 168 -12.45 10.08 7.85
N LYS A 169 -11.17 10.40 7.73
CA LYS A 169 -10.64 11.70 8.13
C LYS A 169 -10.65 12.76 7.04
N VAL A 170 -10.53 12.35 5.78
CA VAL A 170 -10.29 13.28 4.66
C VAL A 170 -11.31 13.13 3.54
N ILE A 171 -11.68 11.90 3.16
CA ILE A 171 -12.43 11.63 1.92
C ILE A 171 -13.94 11.60 2.16
N HIS A 172 -14.39 11.04 3.29
CA HIS A 172 -15.81 10.98 3.60
C HIS A 172 -16.36 12.40 3.87
N LEU A 173 -17.54 12.70 3.32
CA LEU A 173 -18.29 13.94 3.57
C LEU A 173 -17.48 15.23 3.39
N HIS A 174 -16.39 15.21 2.62
CA HIS A 174 -15.55 16.40 2.45
C HIS A 174 -16.28 17.51 1.71
N ARG A 175 -15.82 18.75 1.88
CA ARG A 175 -16.39 19.96 1.26
C ARG A 175 -15.50 20.57 0.18
N LYS A 176 -14.54 19.79 -0.37
CA LYS A 176 -13.51 20.24 -1.32
C LYS A 176 -13.77 19.77 -2.76
N ALA A 177 -15.03 19.42 -3.09
CA ALA A 177 -15.35 18.94 -4.44
C ALA A 177 -15.02 19.96 -5.55
N ASP A 178 -15.04 21.25 -5.26
CA ASP A 178 -14.64 22.31 -6.18
C ASP A 178 -13.13 22.60 -6.17
N ASP A 179 -12.41 22.21 -5.14
CA ASP A 179 -10.97 22.40 -4.98
C ASP A 179 -10.24 21.05 -4.92
N TRP A 180 -9.97 20.52 -6.11
CA TRP A 180 -9.30 19.22 -6.28
C TRP A 180 -7.87 19.20 -5.73
N ASP A 181 -7.17 20.32 -5.84
CA ASP A 181 -5.78 20.41 -5.39
C ASP A 181 -5.74 20.46 -3.86
N ARG A 182 -6.66 21.17 -3.23
CA ARG A 182 -6.78 21.18 -1.76
C ARG A 182 -7.11 19.80 -1.20
N LEU A 183 -8.00 19.03 -1.86
CA LEU A 183 -8.28 17.65 -1.45
C LEU A 183 -7.01 16.79 -1.51
N LYS A 184 -6.22 16.89 -2.58
CA LYS A 184 -4.94 16.17 -2.70
C LYS A 184 -3.93 16.57 -1.63
N GLU A 185 -3.85 17.86 -1.30
CA GLU A 185 -2.96 18.33 -0.24
C GLU A 185 -3.37 17.79 1.13
N GLU A 186 -4.66 17.77 1.48
CA GLU A 186 -5.13 17.17 2.74
C GLU A 186 -4.84 15.67 2.82
N ILE A 187 -4.94 14.95 1.70
CA ILE A 187 -4.53 13.54 1.61
C ILE A 187 -3.03 13.41 1.92
N LYS A 188 -2.19 14.25 1.31
CA LYS A 188 -0.75 14.26 1.57
C LYS A 188 -0.44 14.65 3.01
N GLU A 189 -1.08 15.68 3.55
CA GLU A 189 -0.94 16.11 4.93
C GLU A 189 -1.25 14.94 5.90
N PHE A 190 -2.32 14.19 5.63
CA PHE A 190 -2.67 13.01 6.43
C PHE A 190 -1.60 11.91 6.34
N LEU A 191 -1.17 11.53 5.15
CA LEU A 191 -0.19 10.47 4.97
C LEU A 191 1.21 10.86 5.47
N ASN A 192 1.58 12.13 5.34
CA ASN A 192 2.87 12.65 5.80
C ASN A 192 3.05 12.59 7.33
N GLN A 193 1.97 12.45 8.10
CA GLN A 193 2.06 12.21 9.55
C GLN A 193 2.79 10.89 9.86
N PHE A 194 2.81 9.95 8.90
CA PHE A 194 3.39 8.62 9.04
C PHE A 194 4.68 8.44 8.22
N LYS A 195 5.30 9.52 7.73
CA LYS A 195 6.61 9.45 7.03
C LYS A 195 7.76 8.94 7.90
N LYS A 196 7.59 8.98 9.21
CA LYS A 196 8.52 8.44 10.20
C LYS A 196 7.83 7.30 10.95
N GLU A 197 8.58 6.65 11.83
CA GLU A 197 8.04 5.62 12.71
C GLU A 197 6.79 6.08 13.47
N SER A 198 5.78 5.23 13.52
CA SER A 198 4.50 5.52 14.14
C SER A 198 3.95 4.32 14.90
N ALA A 199 4.21 4.27 16.20
CA ALA A 199 3.61 3.26 17.07
C ALA A 199 2.07 3.35 17.10
N ALA A 200 1.52 4.57 16.99
CA ALA A 200 0.09 4.78 16.93
C ALA A 200 -0.54 4.15 15.68
N LEU A 201 0.14 4.27 14.52
CA LEU A 201 -0.32 3.60 13.30
C LEU A 201 -0.24 2.09 13.45
N LEU A 202 0.88 1.53 13.94
CA LEU A 202 1.02 0.09 14.18
C LEU A 202 -0.09 -0.45 15.07
N GLN A 203 -0.42 0.26 16.14
CA GLN A 203 -1.53 -0.10 17.02
C GLN A 203 -2.87 -0.08 16.29
N TYR A 204 -3.14 0.97 15.51
CA TYR A 204 -4.39 1.12 14.78
C TYR A 204 -4.58 0.03 13.72
N ILE A 205 -3.54 -0.29 12.94
CA ILE A 205 -3.61 -1.32 11.90
C ILE A 205 -3.48 -2.74 12.45
N GLY A 206 -3.14 -2.91 13.73
CA GLY A 206 -3.08 -4.20 14.42
C GLY A 206 -1.77 -4.96 14.20
N LEU A 207 -0.66 -4.26 14.00
CA LEU A 207 0.69 -4.85 13.86
C LEU A 207 1.53 -4.77 15.15
N THR A 208 0.92 -4.50 16.28
CA THR A 208 1.63 -4.60 17.58
C THR A 208 1.86 -6.06 17.95
N LYS A 209 2.97 -6.36 18.63
CA LYS A 209 3.37 -7.74 19.02
C LYS A 209 2.26 -8.54 19.71
N ASN A 210 1.33 -7.87 20.35
CA ASN A 210 0.22 -8.48 21.09
C ASN A 210 -1.09 -8.55 20.28
N SER A 211 -1.08 -8.17 19.01
CA SER A 211 -2.30 -8.22 18.20
C SER A 211 -2.49 -9.60 17.57
N LYS A 212 -3.76 -10.02 17.50
CA LYS A 212 -4.15 -11.26 16.83
C LYS A 212 -3.70 -11.26 15.35
N LEU A 213 -3.87 -10.13 14.66
CA LEU A 213 -3.47 -9.96 13.26
C LEU A 213 -1.95 -10.15 13.07
N TYR A 214 -1.13 -9.66 14.00
CA TYR A 214 0.32 -9.87 13.96
C TYR A 214 0.68 -11.36 14.05
N GLY A 215 0.03 -12.10 14.94
CA GLY A 215 0.20 -13.54 15.05
C GLY A 215 -0.27 -14.32 13.82
N GLU A 216 -1.43 -13.98 13.27
CA GLU A 216 -1.98 -14.58 12.05
C GLU A 216 -1.09 -14.30 10.83
N THR A 217 -0.59 -13.07 10.67
CA THR A 217 0.34 -12.72 9.59
C THR A 217 1.66 -13.48 9.70
N LEU A 218 2.21 -13.62 10.91
CA LEU A 218 3.41 -14.44 11.15
C LEU A 218 3.17 -15.92 10.82
N ALA A 219 2.03 -16.48 11.20
CA ALA A 219 1.67 -17.87 10.91
C ALA A 219 1.60 -18.12 9.40
N LEU A 220 0.93 -17.24 8.66
CA LEU A 220 0.83 -17.32 7.19
C LEU A 220 2.18 -17.26 6.49
N ILE A 221 3.10 -16.41 6.96
CA ILE A 221 4.45 -16.32 6.42
C ILE A 221 5.23 -17.62 6.73
N ARG A 222 5.13 -18.16 7.96
CA ARG A 222 5.79 -19.39 8.35
C ARG A 222 5.33 -20.62 7.56
N GLU A 223 4.02 -20.80 7.38
CA GLU A 223 3.47 -21.93 6.61
C GLU A 223 3.97 -21.91 5.16
N LYS A 224 4.03 -20.74 4.55
CA LYS A 224 4.50 -20.60 3.17
C LYS A 224 6.01 -20.88 3.04
N THR A 225 6.83 -20.42 3.99
CA THR A 225 8.28 -20.67 3.97
C THR A 225 8.64 -22.12 4.28
N THR A 226 7.80 -22.85 5.01
CA THR A 226 8.01 -24.27 5.32
C THR A 226 7.68 -25.15 4.10
N ASN A 227 6.66 -24.80 3.33
CA ASN A 227 6.26 -25.54 2.13
C ASN A 227 7.19 -25.31 0.92
N CYS A 228 8.11 -24.35 0.98
CA CYS A 228 9.15 -24.13 -0.04
C CYS A 228 10.45 -24.93 0.20
N ARG A 229 10.49 -25.80 1.22
CA ARG A 229 11.68 -26.63 1.54
C ARG A 229 11.52 -28.10 1.18
N ILE A 230 10.63 -28.46 0.23
CA ILE A 230 10.52 -29.83 -0.30
C ILE A 230 10.88 -29.80 -1.78
#